data_b0996db1c1d5800b7fd464e84ec356d0
#
_entry.id   b0996db1c1d5800b7fd464e84ec356d0
#
_cell.length_a   1.000
_cell.length_b   1.000
_cell.length_c   1.000
_cell.angle_alpha   90.00
_cell.angle_beta   90.00
_cell.angle_gamma   90.00
#
_symmetry.space_group_name_H-M   'P 1'
#
loop_
_entity.id
_entity.type
_entity.pdbx_description
1 polymer ?
#
loop_
_entity_poly.entity_id
_entity_poly.type
_entity_poly.pdbx_seq_one_letter_code
_entity_poly.pdbx_strand_id
1 'polypeptide(L)'
;DYYASRGLGDVYKRQEEELPRLRTSKYTQSRTGTCFQDILRLLKQGEKVLFAGTPCQTAGLHLFLRKEYDNLLTVDIVCHGVPSPVIFTDYISYLEHRYKSPVKNYNFRDKKWSWYHFNTKAEFKNRKAVYLGTWEEDTFMRGFLRDYFLRESCYTCKYSKHERYADITLSDFWGYDATDGGFPNDDKGISMCMCNTVSG
;
A
#
# COMPACT_ATOMS: atom_id res chain seq x y z
N ASP A 1 5.87 -5.44 16.92
CA ASP A 1 4.51 -5.51 16.33
C ASP A 1 3.92 -4.17 15.92
N TYR A 2 4.57 -3.05 16.26
CA TYR A 2 4.12 -1.71 15.91
C TYR A 2 4.03 -1.50 14.39
N TYR A 3 4.93 -2.12 13.63
CA TYR A 3 4.96 -2.03 12.16
C TYR A 3 4.08 -3.07 11.47
N ALA A 4 3.89 -4.23 12.07
CA ALA A 4 3.07 -5.30 11.53
C ALA A 4 1.58 -4.91 11.52
N SER A 5 1.11 -4.20 12.55
CA SER A 5 -0.29 -3.74 12.63
C SER A 5 -0.64 -2.58 11.69
N ARG A 6 0.35 -2.02 10.97
CA ARG A 6 0.17 -0.80 10.15
C ARG A 6 0.57 -0.94 8.69
N GLY A 7 0.50 -2.15 8.14
CA GLY A 7 0.72 -2.38 6.71
C GLY A 7 1.89 -3.30 6.37
N LEU A 8 2.62 -3.79 7.36
CA LEU A 8 3.61 -4.84 7.20
C LEU A 8 3.04 -6.24 7.46
N GLY A 9 1.80 -6.32 7.85
CA GLY A 9 1.14 -7.54 8.18
C GLY A 9 -0.15 -7.71 7.41
N ASP A 10 -0.60 -8.91 7.45
CA ASP A 10 -1.89 -9.35 7.06
C ASP A 10 -2.95 -8.64 7.89
N VAL A 11 -3.80 -7.83 7.25
CA VAL A 11 -4.88 -7.14 7.94
C VAL A 11 -6.18 -7.82 7.58
N TYR A 12 -6.54 -8.77 8.42
CA TYR A 12 -7.80 -9.45 8.32
C TYR A 12 -8.88 -8.66 9.07
N LYS A 13 -9.92 -8.21 8.36
CA LYS A 13 -10.98 -7.38 8.92
C LYS A 13 -12.36 -7.93 8.58
N ARG A 14 -13.22 -8.05 9.61
CA ARG A 14 -14.61 -8.48 9.49
C ARG A 14 -15.61 -7.38 9.86
N GLN A 15 -15.15 -6.27 10.44
CA GLN A 15 -16.01 -5.23 10.97
C GLN A 15 -15.70 -3.88 10.34
N GLU A 16 -16.71 -3.11 10.05
CA GLU A 16 -16.59 -1.80 9.39
C GLU A 16 -15.77 -0.80 10.23
N GLU A 17 -15.84 -0.88 11.54
CA GLU A 17 -15.10 -0.02 12.47
C GLU A 17 -13.58 -0.18 12.35
N GLU A 18 -13.12 -1.28 11.79
CA GLU A 18 -11.70 -1.53 11.57
C GLU A 18 -11.18 -1.02 10.22
N LEU A 19 -12.04 -0.66 9.26
CA LEU A 19 -11.65 -0.15 7.93
C LEU A 19 -10.71 1.05 7.98
N PRO A 20 -10.79 1.99 8.93
CA PRO A 20 -9.83 3.09 9.02
C PRO A 20 -8.37 2.63 9.14
N ARG A 21 -8.11 1.43 9.66
CA ARG A 21 -6.76 0.86 9.77
C ARG A 21 -6.18 0.44 8.42
N LEU A 22 -7.02 0.19 7.42
CA LEU A 22 -6.61 -0.15 6.05
C LEU A 22 -6.27 1.09 5.22
N ARG A 23 -6.74 2.26 5.63
CA ARG A 23 -6.50 3.52 4.92
C ARG A 23 -5.04 3.93 4.97
N THR A 24 -4.68 4.87 4.14
CA THR A 24 -3.35 5.46 3.93
C THR A 24 -2.38 4.57 3.13
N SER A 25 -1.51 5.22 2.37
CA SER A 25 -0.46 4.56 1.60
C SER A 25 0.59 3.95 2.53
N LYS A 26 1.08 2.77 2.16
CA LYS A 26 2.11 2.03 2.89
C LYS A 26 3.14 1.52 1.90
N TYR A 27 4.33 2.11 1.94
CA TYR A 27 5.41 1.83 0.98
C TYR A 27 6.44 0.84 1.52
N THR A 28 6.01 -0.08 2.36
CA THR A 28 6.85 -1.17 2.88
C THR A 28 6.20 -2.50 2.57
N GLN A 29 7.01 -3.54 2.44
CA GLN A 29 6.50 -4.87 2.15
C GLN A 29 5.69 -5.43 3.32
N SER A 30 4.47 -5.91 3.04
CA SER A 30 3.67 -6.68 3.99
C SER A 30 4.25 -8.09 4.19
N ARG A 31 4.00 -8.66 5.36
CA ARG A 31 4.25 -10.07 5.64
C ARG A 31 2.97 -10.84 5.34
N THR A 32 2.99 -11.68 4.31
CA THR A 32 1.83 -12.49 3.94
C THR A 32 1.56 -13.64 4.93
N GLY A 33 2.60 -14.10 5.66
CA GLY A 33 2.43 -15.13 6.69
C GLY A 33 1.56 -16.31 6.23
N THR A 34 0.50 -16.59 6.97
CA THR A 34 -0.51 -17.64 6.69
C THR A 34 -1.71 -17.15 5.88
N CYS A 35 -1.68 -15.90 5.36
CA CYS A 35 -2.82 -15.26 4.70
C CYS A 35 -3.45 -16.14 3.62
N PHE A 36 -2.66 -16.74 2.75
CA PHE A 36 -3.19 -17.57 1.67
C PHE A 36 -3.87 -18.85 2.17
N GLN A 37 -3.35 -19.45 3.25
CA GLN A 37 -3.99 -20.60 3.89
C GLN A 37 -5.32 -20.19 4.54
N ASP A 38 -5.35 -19.03 5.19
CA ASP A 38 -6.56 -18.50 5.83
C ASP A 38 -7.63 -18.17 4.79
N ILE A 39 -7.25 -17.55 3.68
CA ILE A 39 -8.14 -17.30 2.53
C ILE A 39 -8.70 -18.62 2.01
N LEU A 40 -7.86 -19.62 1.73
CA LEU A 40 -8.32 -20.92 1.25
C LEU A 40 -9.32 -21.58 2.21
N ARG A 41 -9.08 -21.48 3.52
CA ARG A 41 -9.98 -22.01 4.54
C ARG A 41 -11.35 -21.34 4.49
N LEU A 42 -11.40 -20.01 4.40
CA LEU A 42 -12.65 -19.24 4.31
C LEU A 42 -13.42 -19.52 3.02
N LEU A 43 -12.71 -19.55 1.89
CA LEU A 43 -13.34 -19.87 0.60
C LEU A 43 -14.01 -21.26 0.62
N LYS A 44 -13.36 -22.26 1.25
CA LYS A 44 -13.94 -23.60 1.44
C LYS A 44 -15.13 -23.63 2.38
N GLN A 45 -15.23 -22.66 3.29
CA GLN A 45 -16.38 -22.48 4.19
C GLN A 45 -17.55 -21.73 3.52
N GLY A 46 -17.38 -21.29 2.26
CA GLY A 46 -18.38 -20.53 1.52
C GLY A 46 -18.40 -19.03 1.86
N GLU A 47 -17.43 -18.54 2.64
CA GLU A 47 -17.33 -17.13 2.97
C GLU A 47 -16.93 -16.31 1.74
N LYS A 48 -17.49 -15.11 1.60
CA LYS A 48 -17.06 -14.14 0.59
C LYS A 48 -15.77 -13.44 1.05
N VAL A 49 -14.74 -13.50 0.22
CA VAL A 49 -13.43 -12.96 0.54
C VAL A 49 -13.06 -11.87 -0.46
N LEU A 50 -12.63 -10.72 0.03
CA LEU A 50 -11.94 -9.71 -0.76
C LEU A 50 -10.46 -9.72 -0.35
N PHE A 51 -9.58 -9.96 -1.32
CA PHE A 51 -8.14 -9.86 -1.14
C PHE A 51 -7.60 -8.63 -1.86
N ALA A 52 -6.92 -7.74 -1.13
CA ALA A 52 -6.23 -6.60 -1.70
C ALA A 52 -4.72 -6.73 -1.49
N GLY A 53 -3.94 -6.59 -2.56
CA GLY A 53 -2.49 -6.77 -2.49
C GLY A 53 -1.73 -6.07 -3.62
N THR A 54 -0.43 -6.29 -3.67
CA THR A 54 0.36 -5.92 -4.84
C THR A 54 0.15 -6.94 -5.97
N PRO A 55 0.45 -6.61 -7.24
CA PRO A 55 0.24 -7.55 -8.36
C PRO A 55 0.92 -8.90 -8.17
N CYS A 56 2.14 -8.90 -7.61
CA CYS A 56 2.85 -10.15 -7.33
C CYS A 56 2.22 -10.97 -6.19
N GLN A 57 1.59 -10.33 -5.20
CA GLN A 57 0.87 -11.02 -4.14
C GLN A 57 -0.43 -11.63 -4.67
N THR A 58 -1.17 -10.90 -5.51
CA THR A 58 -2.38 -11.40 -6.15
C THR A 58 -2.07 -12.59 -7.06
N ALA A 59 -1.05 -12.48 -7.92
CA ALA A 59 -0.60 -13.60 -8.73
C ALA A 59 -0.17 -14.80 -7.86
N GLY A 60 0.53 -14.55 -6.76
CA GLY A 60 0.91 -15.59 -5.81
C GLY A 60 -0.28 -16.28 -5.16
N LEU A 61 -1.34 -15.53 -4.83
CA LEU A 61 -2.58 -16.11 -4.30
C LEU A 61 -3.25 -17.04 -5.34
N HIS A 62 -3.42 -16.59 -6.59
CA HIS A 62 -4.02 -17.43 -7.63
C HIS A 62 -3.20 -18.71 -7.88
N LEU A 63 -1.87 -18.60 -7.92
CA LEU A 63 -1.00 -19.77 -8.05
C LEU A 63 -1.11 -20.74 -6.85
N PHE A 64 -1.30 -20.22 -5.64
CA PHE A 64 -1.50 -21.02 -4.44
C PHE A 64 -2.85 -21.74 -4.46
N LEU A 65 -3.92 -21.06 -4.87
CA LEU A 65 -5.28 -21.60 -4.90
C LEU A 65 -5.48 -22.66 -5.99
N ARG A 66 -4.74 -22.54 -7.12
CA ARG A 66 -4.76 -23.47 -8.29
C ARG A 66 -6.12 -23.68 -8.95
N LYS A 67 -7.13 -22.92 -8.59
CA LYS A 67 -8.45 -22.89 -9.20
C LYS A 67 -9.13 -21.56 -8.91
N GLU A 68 -10.16 -21.24 -9.66
CA GLU A 68 -11.02 -20.09 -9.43
C GLU A 68 -12.05 -20.39 -8.33
N TYR A 69 -12.50 -19.32 -7.66
CA TYR A 69 -13.50 -19.36 -6.63
C TYR A 69 -14.47 -18.20 -6.84
N ASP A 70 -15.76 -18.48 -7.03
CA ASP A 70 -16.81 -17.49 -7.26
C ASP A 70 -17.04 -16.55 -6.06
N ASN A 71 -16.56 -16.93 -4.89
CA ASN A 71 -16.66 -16.18 -3.66
C ASN A 71 -15.35 -15.44 -3.29
N LEU A 72 -14.41 -15.29 -4.25
CA LEU A 72 -13.19 -14.49 -4.12
C LEU A 72 -13.25 -13.31 -5.06
N LEU A 73 -13.04 -12.10 -4.54
CA LEU A 73 -12.76 -10.91 -5.32
C LEU A 73 -11.34 -10.45 -5.01
N THR A 74 -10.56 -10.20 -6.06
CA THR A 74 -9.17 -9.77 -5.94
C THR A 74 -8.98 -8.35 -6.45
N VAL A 75 -8.24 -7.56 -5.67
CA VAL A 75 -7.91 -6.17 -6.00
C VAL A 75 -6.40 -5.99 -5.93
N ASP A 76 -5.80 -5.48 -6.97
CA ASP A 76 -4.41 -5.04 -6.92
C ASP A 76 -4.26 -3.53 -7.13
N ILE A 77 -3.03 -3.04 -7.08
CA ILE A 77 -2.68 -1.65 -7.30
C ILE A 77 -1.65 -1.52 -8.42
N VAL A 78 -1.58 -0.37 -9.06
CA VAL A 78 -0.40 0.00 -9.84
C VAL A 78 0.75 0.21 -8.86
N CYS A 79 1.69 -0.73 -8.84
CA CYS A 79 2.72 -0.84 -7.83
C CYS A 79 4.04 -0.28 -8.34
N HIS A 80 4.60 0.69 -7.60
CA HIS A 80 5.92 1.26 -7.86
C HIS A 80 7.07 0.29 -7.55
N GLY A 81 6.87 -0.54 -6.53
CA GLY A 81 7.87 -1.44 -5.96
C GLY A 81 7.81 -1.40 -4.44
N VAL A 82 8.63 -2.19 -3.78
CA VAL A 82 8.74 -2.21 -2.32
C VAL A 82 10.19 -2.22 -1.88
N PRO A 83 10.56 -1.41 -0.87
CA PRO A 83 11.88 -1.45 -0.25
C PRO A 83 12.01 -2.65 0.71
N SER A 84 13.24 -2.95 1.09
CA SER A 84 13.49 -3.87 2.20
C SER A 84 12.90 -3.30 3.50
N PRO A 85 12.20 -4.12 4.31
CA PRO A 85 11.72 -3.69 5.63
C PRO A 85 12.82 -3.17 6.55
N VAL A 86 14.05 -3.67 6.42
CA VAL A 86 15.21 -3.24 7.22
C VAL A 86 15.49 -1.75 7.00
N ILE A 87 15.49 -1.29 5.75
CA ILE A 87 15.77 0.13 5.43
C ILE A 87 14.73 1.05 6.09
N PHE A 88 13.48 0.65 6.11
CA PHE A 88 12.45 1.44 6.80
C PHE A 88 12.63 1.41 8.32
N THR A 89 13.01 0.26 8.89
CA THR A 89 13.30 0.15 10.33
C THR A 89 14.48 1.04 10.73
N ASP A 90 15.55 1.04 9.93
CA ASP A 90 16.71 1.88 10.17
C ASP A 90 16.37 3.38 10.06
N TYR A 91 15.54 3.74 9.07
CA TYR A 91 15.05 5.10 8.94
C TYR A 91 14.20 5.55 10.15
N ILE A 92 13.33 4.70 10.65
CA ILE A 92 12.58 4.99 11.87
C ILE A 92 13.51 5.14 13.07
N SER A 93 14.51 4.26 13.22
CA SER A 93 15.52 4.38 14.29
C SER A 93 16.31 5.70 14.20
N TYR A 94 16.63 6.13 12.98
CA TYR A 94 17.25 7.44 12.75
C TYR A 94 16.35 8.59 13.23
N LEU A 95 15.05 8.56 12.91
CA LEU A 95 14.11 9.58 13.40
C LEU A 95 13.99 9.56 14.93
N GLU A 96 13.90 8.37 15.54
CA GLU A 96 13.83 8.21 16.99
C GLU A 96 15.06 8.78 17.69
N HIS A 97 16.25 8.51 17.16
CA HIS A 97 17.49 9.06 17.68
C HIS A 97 17.53 10.59 17.52
N ARG A 98 17.19 11.10 16.35
CA ARG A 98 17.18 12.54 16.05
C ARG A 98 16.22 13.31 16.95
N TYR A 99 15.03 12.76 17.18
CA TYR A 99 13.98 13.38 17.99
C TYR A 99 14.01 12.95 19.46
N LYS A 100 14.90 12.06 19.86
CA LYS A 100 15.06 11.52 21.21
C LYS A 100 13.72 11.02 21.79
N SER A 101 12.93 10.35 20.97
CA SER A 101 11.61 9.83 21.35
C SER A 101 11.16 8.74 20.38
N PRO A 102 10.56 7.65 20.86
CA PRO A 102 10.03 6.62 20.00
C PRO A 102 8.93 7.15 19.07
N VAL A 103 8.95 6.70 17.82
CA VAL A 103 7.89 7.00 16.85
C VAL A 103 6.60 6.31 17.28
N LYS A 104 5.53 7.06 17.39
CA LYS A 104 4.18 6.57 17.70
C LYS A 104 3.41 6.20 16.43
N ASN A 105 3.55 7.03 15.40
CA ASN A 105 2.85 6.89 14.14
C ASN A 105 3.70 7.43 13.00
N TYR A 106 3.67 6.75 11.84
CA TYR A 106 4.30 7.24 10.63
C TYR A 106 3.30 7.16 9.47
N ASN A 107 3.09 8.29 8.80
CA ASN A 107 2.24 8.40 7.62
C ASN A 107 3.10 8.76 6.42
N PHE A 108 3.15 7.87 5.43
CA PHE A 108 3.95 8.05 4.21
C PHE A 108 3.39 9.13 3.30
N ARG A 109 2.08 9.38 3.35
CA ARG A 109 1.40 10.38 2.51
C ARG A 109 0.35 11.12 3.33
N ASP A 110 0.78 12.12 4.08
CA ASP A 110 -0.13 13.07 4.71
C ASP A 110 -0.58 14.09 3.66
N LYS A 111 -1.81 13.94 3.18
CA LYS A 111 -2.44 14.77 2.14
C LYS A 111 -3.20 15.95 2.73
N LYS A 112 -2.91 16.35 3.97
CA LYS A 112 -3.65 17.41 4.67
C LYS A 112 -3.65 18.74 3.91
N TRP A 113 -2.56 19.03 3.21
CA TRP A 113 -2.36 20.30 2.49
C TRP A 113 -2.59 20.18 0.99
N SER A 114 -2.17 19.07 0.40
CA SER A 114 -2.27 18.84 -1.03
C SER A 114 -2.17 17.34 -1.35
N TRP A 115 -2.83 16.91 -2.40
CA TRP A 115 -2.65 15.57 -2.94
C TRP A 115 -1.34 15.48 -3.74
N TYR A 116 -0.99 16.53 -4.48
CA TYR A 116 0.26 16.59 -5.27
C TYR A 116 1.48 16.80 -4.40
N HIS A 117 1.40 17.71 -3.42
CA HIS A 117 2.49 18.08 -2.52
C HIS A 117 2.26 17.50 -1.12
N PHE A 118 2.16 16.18 -1.06
CA PHE A 118 2.00 15.49 0.21
C PHE A 118 3.27 15.52 1.07
N ASN A 119 3.09 15.38 2.36
CA ASN A 119 4.17 15.24 3.31
C ASN A 119 4.25 13.81 3.86
N THR A 120 5.43 13.42 4.31
CA THR A 120 5.57 12.37 5.28
C THR A 120 5.42 12.96 6.68
N LYS A 121 4.78 12.22 7.57
CA LYS A 121 4.52 12.67 8.94
C LYS A 121 4.91 11.59 9.93
N ALA A 122 5.73 11.95 10.93
CA ALA A 122 5.97 11.09 12.09
C ALA A 122 5.54 11.80 13.37
N GLU A 123 4.79 11.09 14.20
CA GLU A 123 4.37 11.48 15.55
C GLU A 123 5.16 10.69 16.59
N PHE A 124 5.55 11.34 17.68
CA PHE A 124 6.40 10.75 18.70
C PHE A 124 5.64 10.53 20.02
N LYS A 125 6.01 9.47 20.78
CA LYS A 125 5.31 9.12 22.02
C LYS A 125 5.49 10.16 23.13
N ASN A 126 6.71 10.64 23.29
CA ASN A 126 7.10 11.49 24.44
C ASN A 126 7.26 12.96 24.06
N ARG A 127 6.79 13.35 22.88
CA ARG A 127 6.91 14.73 22.39
C ARG A 127 5.65 15.18 21.67
N LYS A 128 5.32 16.46 21.87
CA LYS A 128 4.32 17.15 21.05
C LYS A 128 4.85 17.50 19.65
N ALA A 129 6.18 17.44 19.46
CA ALA A 129 6.81 17.70 18.16
C ALA A 129 6.40 16.62 17.15
N VAL A 130 6.13 17.05 15.94
CA VAL A 130 5.80 16.23 14.78
C VAL A 130 6.88 16.46 13.74
N TYR A 131 7.41 15.38 13.16
CA TYR A 131 8.21 15.50 11.96
C TYR A 131 7.27 15.64 10.76
N LEU A 132 7.51 16.63 9.93
CA LEU A 132 6.88 16.82 8.63
C LEU A 132 8.02 17.04 7.63
N GLY A 133 8.07 16.26 6.59
CA GLY A 133 8.98 16.41 5.48
C GLY A 133 8.22 16.26 4.16
N THR A 134 8.48 17.13 3.19
CA THR A 134 7.98 16.89 1.84
C THR A 134 8.58 15.59 1.28
N TRP A 135 7.94 14.99 0.29
CA TRP A 135 8.49 13.77 -0.34
C TRP A 135 9.90 14.01 -0.96
N GLU A 136 10.24 15.25 -1.28
CA GLU A 136 11.56 15.65 -1.79
C GLU A 136 12.61 15.76 -0.68
N GLU A 137 12.21 16.20 0.51
CA GLU A 137 13.10 16.40 1.66
C GLU A 137 13.26 15.16 2.51
N ASP A 138 12.20 14.35 2.61
CA ASP A 138 12.22 13.10 3.36
C ASP A 138 13.17 12.11 2.70
N THR A 139 14.19 11.68 3.43
CA THR A 139 15.26 10.84 2.89
C THR A 139 14.75 9.46 2.46
N PHE A 140 13.80 8.90 3.18
CA PHE A 140 13.22 7.60 2.82
C PHE A 140 12.35 7.74 1.58
N MET A 141 11.42 8.70 1.55
CA MET A 141 10.52 8.88 0.39
C MET A 141 11.28 9.27 -0.87
N ARG A 142 12.26 10.16 -0.75
CA ARG A 142 13.12 10.54 -1.88
C ARG A 142 13.89 9.36 -2.45
N GLY A 143 14.46 8.51 -1.59
CA GLY A 143 15.18 7.31 -2.03
C GLY A 143 14.25 6.25 -2.61
N PHE A 144 13.06 6.08 -2.04
CA PHE A 144 12.03 5.18 -2.55
C PHE A 144 11.54 5.61 -3.94
N LEU A 145 11.16 6.88 -4.11
CA LEU A 145 10.63 7.41 -5.38
C LEU A 145 11.69 7.49 -6.50
N ARG A 146 12.97 7.44 -6.13
CA ARG A 146 14.11 7.38 -7.07
C ARG A 146 14.64 5.97 -7.27
N ASP A 147 13.95 4.96 -6.80
CA ASP A 147 14.30 3.53 -6.95
C ASP A 147 15.67 3.14 -6.36
N TYR A 148 16.18 3.87 -5.33
CA TYR A 148 17.53 3.62 -4.83
C TYR A 148 17.66 2.34 -4.01
N PHE A 149 16.57 1.83 -3.43
CA PHE A 149 16.61 0.68 -2.52
C PHE A 149 15.38 -0.22 -2.60
N LEU A 150 14.80 -0.35 -3.77
CA LEU A 150 13.76 -1.34 -4.00
C LEU A 150 14.34 -2.76 -3.89
N ARG A 151 13.48 -3.74 -3.67
CA ARG A 151 13.88 -5.14 -3.79
C ARG A 151 14.37 -5.41 -5.20
N GLU A 152 15.41 -6.21 -5.31
CA GLU A 152 16.00 -6.57 -6.62
C GLU A 152 14.97 -7.08 -7.63
N SER A 153 14.03 -7.92 -7.15
CA SER A 153 12.94 -8.42 -7.98
C SER A 153 11.95 -7.36 -8.48
N CYS A 154 11.94 -6.17 -7.89
CA CYS A 154 11.07 -5.08 -8.33
C CYS A 154 11.64 -4.36 -9.56
N TYR A 155 12.96 -4.31 -9.73
CA TYR A 155 13.58 -3.70 -10.91
C TYR A 155 13.30 -4.47 -12.21
N THR A 156 13.04 -5.77 -12.10
CA THR A 156 12.68 -6.66 -13.23
C THR A 156 11.32 -7.32 -13.00
N CYS A 157 10.36 -6.54 -12.50
CA CYS A 157 9.07 -7.07 -12.06
C CYS A 157 8.28 -7.70 -13.21
N LYS A 158 8.00 -8.99 -13.11
CA LYS A 158 7.23 -9.74 -14.10
C LYS A 158 5.73 -9.37 -14.09
N TYR A 159 5.29 -8.70 -13.05
CA TYR A 159 3.88 -8.30 -12.83
C TYR A 159 3.63 -6.82 -13.13
N SER A 160 4.65 -6.08 -13.58
CA SER A 160 4.54 -4.69 -14.04
C SER A 160 4.11 -4.67 -15.52
N LYS A 161 2.89 -5.15 -15.78
CA LYS A 161 2.32 -5.30 -17.13
C LYS A 161 0.88 -4.80 -17.16
N HIS A 162 0.31 -4.67 -18.36
CA HIS A 162 -1.10 -4.35 -18.55
C HIS A 162 -2.00 -5.54 -18.20
N GLU A 163 -1.54 -6.77 -18.51
CA GLU A 163 -2.25 -7.99 -18.11
C GLU A 163 -2.18 -8.17 -16.60
N ARG A 164 -3.33 -8.18 -15.97
CA ARG A 164 -3.47 -8.28 -14.52
C ARG A 164 -4.02 -9.63 -14.10
N TYR A 165 -3.61 -10.06 -12.91
CA TYR A 165 -4.15 -11.25 -12.26
C TYR A 165 -5.33 -10.92 -11.34
N ALA A 166 -5.47 -9.68 -10.93
CA ALA A 166 -6.58 -9.22 -10.08
C ALA A 166 -7.83 -8.95 -10.92
N ASP A 167 -9.01 -9.07 -10.31
CA ASP A 167 -10.27 -8.69 -10.93
C ASP A 167 -10.35 -7.18 -11.14
N ILE A 168 -9.83 -6.41 -10.16
CA ILE A 168 -9.82 -4.95 -10.19
C ILE A 168 -8.41 -4.45 -9.92
N THR A 169 -7.97 -3.44 -10.68
CA THR A 169 -6.74 -2.70 -10.39
C THR A 169 -7.06 -1.25 -10.05
N LEU A 170 -6.52 -0.79 -8.93
CA LEU A 170 -6.68 0.59 -8.46
C LEU A 170 -5.38 1.37 -8.58
N SER A 171 -5.48 2.66 -8.90
CA SER A 171 -4.34 3.57 -8.98
C SER A 171 -4.74 5.01 -8.69
N ASP A 172 -3.76 5.83 -8.30
CA ASP A 172 -3.85 7.28 -8.51
C ASP A 172 -3.77 7.56 -10.02
N PHE A 173 -4.62 8.43 -10.55
CA PHE A 173 -4.61 8.80 -11.97
C PHE A 173 -3.66 10.00 -12.21
N TRP A 174 -2.37 9.71 -12.19
CA TRP A 174 -1.35 10.70 -12.52
C TRP A 174 -1.46 11.13 -13.98
N GLY A 175 -1.34 12.44 -14.22
CA GLY A 175 -1.43 12.99 -15.57
C GLY A 175 -2.86 13.21 -16.08
N TYR A 176 -3.88 13.02 -15.24
CA TYR A 176 -5.23 13.45 -15.59
C TYR A 176 -5.25 14.96 -15.79
N ASP A 177 -5.66 15.38 -16.98
CA ASP A 177 -5.90 16.78 -17.29
C ASP A 177 -7.40 17.08 -17.19
N ALA A 178 -7.76 18.05 -16.34
CA ALA A 178 -9.14 18.48 -16.17
C ALA A 178 -9.78 19.03 -17.46
N THR A 179 -8.98 19.36 -18.48
CA THR A 179 -9.48 19.81 -19.78
C THR A 179 -10.13 18.69 -20.59
N ASP A 180 -9.79 17.43 -20.32
CA ASP A 180 -10.20 16.29 -21.14
C ASP A 180 -11.50 15.61 -20.70
N GLY A 181 -12.10 15.95 -19.57
CA GLY A 181 -13.21 15.11 -19.17
C GLY A 181 -14.11 15.52 -18.01
N GLY A 182 -14.02 16.70 -17.51
CA GLY A 182 -15.08 17.21 -16.64
C GLY A 182 -15.00 16.90 -15.14
N PHE A 183 -13.95 16.28 -14.64
CA PHE A 183 -13.70 16.24 -13.19
C PHE A 183 -12.88 17.46 -12.78
N PRO A 184 -13.35 18.27 -11.81
CA PRO A 184 -12.58 19.41 -11.34
C PRO A 184 -11.29 18.94 -10.64
N ASN A 185 -10.18 19.60 -10.94
CA ASN A 185 -8.96 19.42 -10.16
C ASN A 185 -9.09 20.21 -8.85
N ASP A 186 -9.63 19.55 -7.82
CA ASP A 186 -9.83 20.11 -6.48
C ASP A 186 -8.70 19.75 -5.51
N ASP A 187 -7.57 19.31 -6.03
CA ASP A 187 -6.39 18.82 -5.28
C ASP A 187 -6.66 17.65 -4.31
N LYS A 188 -7.74 16.90 -4.54
CA LYS A 188 -7.99 15.66 -3.78
C LYS A 188 -7.46 14.41 -4.48
N GLY A 189 -7.09 14.56 -5.75
CA GLY A 189 -6.66 13.49 -6.63
C GLY A 189 -7.82 12.71 -7.24
N ILE A 190 -7.53 12.05 -8.35
CA ILE A 190 -8.49 11.19 -9.05
C ILE A 190 -7.97 9.75 -8.98
N SER A 191 -8.86 8.83 -8.67
CA SER A 191 -8.55 7.41 -8.67
C SER A 191 -8.92 6.80 -10.02
N MET A 192 -8.05 5.95 -10.54
CA MET A 192 -8.32 5.09 -11.69
C MET A 192 -8.74 3.71 -11.19
N CYS A 193 -9.78 3.16 -11.77
CA CYS A 193 -10.23 1.80 -11.55
C CYS A 193 -10.28 1.06 -12.89
N MET A 194 -9.53 -0.03 -13.00
CA MET A 194 -9.55 -0.91 -14.17
C MET A 194 -10.22 -2.22 -13.76
N CYS A 195 -11.29 -2.60 -14.47
CA CYS A 195 -11.94 -3.91 -14.37
C CYS A 195 -11.22 -4.87 -15.32
N ASN A 196 -10.60 -5.91 -14.80
CA ASN A 196 -9.77 -6.83 -15.57
C ASN A 196 -10.49 -8.13 -15.92
N THR A 197 -11.55 -8.45 -15.18
CA THR A 197 -12.41 -9.63 -15.39
C THR A 197 -13.88 -9.22 -15.43
N VAL A 198 -14.76 -10.14 -15.83
CA VAL A 198 -16.21 -9.92 -15.82
C VAL A 198 -16.76 -9.78 -14.39
N SER A 199 -16.03 -10.31 -13.41
CA SER A 199 -16.38 -10.23 -11.98
C SER A 199 -15.94 -8.91 -11.34
N GLY A 200 -15.03 -8.16 -12.01
CA GLY A 200 -14.47 -6.88 -11.55
C GLY A 200 -15.21 -5.64 -12.02
#